data_f536e6ee5066a17c61ac465984c65e8f
#
_entry.id   f536e6ee5066a17c61ac465984c65e8f
#
_cell.length_a   1.000
_cell.length_b   1.000
_cell.length_c   1.000
_cell.angle_alpha   90.00
_cell.angle_beta   90.00
_cell.angle_gamma   90.00
#
_symmetry.space_group_name_H-M   'P 1'
#
loop_
_entity.id
_entity.type
_entity.pdbx_description
1 polymer ?
#
loop_
_entity_poly.entity_id
_entity_poly.type
_entity_poly.pdbx_seq_one_letter_code
_entity_poly.pdbx_strand_id
1 'polypeptide(L)'
;MTGVFDFDSKTVLLNSGYTMPIMGLGTYALDYDTCVNSVMALIANGGRLIDTAYMYGNEEAVGEGVRRAMAEYGVPREEIFVITKIYPNQFGNPEAAIDMALEKLNIGYIDMMLLHHPGSNDVRAYLAMEKYAAEGKIRSLGLSNWYIEELTDFLPQVNIKPALVQNEIHPYYQEQAVVPFIQEKGIVVQCWYPLGGRGYTKELLTDETITAIASAHGVSAAQVILRWDLQRGVVVIPGSSNPDHIRENLDLFGFELTPEEMDRIAALDRGEKHDWY
;
A
#
# COMPACT_ATOMS: atom_id res chain seq x y z
N MET A 1 -5.29 0.91 19.98
CA MET A 1 -4.36 2.01 19.66
C MET A 1 -4.31 2.15 18.16
N THR A 2 -4.31 3.36 17.61
CA THR A 2 -4.15 3.58 16.17
C THR A 2 -2.73 3.23 15.72
N GLY A 3 -2.57 2.69 14.52
CA GLY A 3 -1.26 2.34 13.94
C GLY A 3 -0.62 1.04 14.46
N VAL A 4 -1.22 0.37 15.44
CA VAL A 4 -0.72 -0.94 15.91
C VAL A 4 -1.39 -2.04 15.09
N PHE A 5 -0.58 -2.94 14.53
CA PHE A 5 -1.08 -4.07 13.75
C PHE A 5 -1.70 -5.13 14.66
N ASP A 6 -2.88 -5.56 14.30
CA ASP A 6 -3.53 -6.75 14.85
C ASP A 6 -3.28 -7.91 13.87
N PHE A 7 -2.40 -8.83 14.26
CA PHE A 7 -2.03 -9.98 13.45
C PHE A 7 -3.11 -11.07 13.43
N ASP A 8 -4.01 -11.10 14.41
CA ASP A 8 -5.13 -12.06 14.45
C ASP A 8 -6.20 -11.68 13.41
N SER A 9 -6.59 -10.40 13.39
CA SER A 9 -7.52 -9.87 12.39
C SER A 9 -6.84 -9.47 11.07
N LYS A 10 -5.50 -9.43 11.03
CA LYS A 10 -4.68 -8.99 9.89
C LYS A 10 -4.99 -7.56 9.46
N THR A 11 -5.22 -6.67 10.41
CA THR A 11 -5.66 -5.31 10.17
C THR A 11 -4.92 -4.28 11.03
N VAL A 12 -5.10 -3.01 10.70
CA VAL A 12 -4.66 -1.87 11.47
C VAL A 12 -5.77 -0.84 11.59
N LEU A 13 -5.95 -0.27 12.78
CA LEU A 13 -6.87 0.85 12.99
C LEU A 13 -6.17 2.15 12.59
N LEU A 14 -6.69 2.83 11.58
CA LEU A 14 -6.22 4.13 11.10
C LEU A 14 -6.63 5.27 12.05
N ASN A 15 -5.91 6.39 12.00
CA ASN A 15 -6.29 7.59 12.75
C ASN A 15 -7.60 8.24 12.24
N SER A 16 -8.07 7.87 11.08
CA SER A 16 -9.38 8.23 10.54
C SER A 16 -10.55 7.47 11.18
N GLY A 17 -10.27 6.45 12.00
CA GLY A 17 -11.26 5.58 12.63
C GLY A 17 -11.67 4.36 11.81
N TYR A 18 -11.22 4.24 10.57
CA TYR A 18 -11.45 3.06 9.73
C TYR A 18 -10.37 1.99 9.97
N THR A 19 -10.74 0.74 9.78
CA THR A 19 -9.83 -0.40 9.84
C THR A 19 -9.37 -0.77 8.42
N MET A 20 -8.08 -1.00 8.24
CA MET A 20 -7.47 -1.34 6.95
C MET A 20 -6.71 -2.68 7.05
N PRO A 21 -6.79 -3.58 6.04
CA PRO A 21 -5.93 -4.76 5.99
C PRO A 21 -4.45 -4.38 5.91
N ILE A 22 -3.57 -5.18 6.54
CA ILE A 22 -2.11 -4.91 6.57
C ILE A 22 -1.34 -5.52 5.40
N MET A 23 -2.02 -6.22 4.51
CA MET A 23 -1.45 -6.77 3.26
C MET A 23 -2.47 -6.74 2.13
N GLY A 24 -1.99 -6.56 0.91
CA GLY A 24 -2.85 -6.43 -0.26
C GLY A 24 -2.13 -6.67 -1.58
N LEU A 25 -2.70 -6.11 -2.64
CA LEU A 25 -2.22 -6.19 -4.02
C LEU A 25 -1.95 -4.80 -4.58
N GLY A 26 -0.73 -4.57 -5.08
CA GLY A 26 -0.40 -3.43 -5.93
C GLY A 26 -0.71 -3.74 -7.39
N THR A 27 -1.35 -2.81 -8.09
CA THR A 27 -1.78 -3.00 -9.48
C THR A 27 -0.91 -2.27 -10.50
N TYR A 28 0.19 -1.65 -10.08
CA TYR A 28 1.08 -0.95 -10.99
C TYR A 28 1.53 -1.84 -12.15
N ALA A 29 1.44 -1.30 -13.38
CA ALA A 29 1.84 -1.95 -14.62
C ALA A 29 1.05 -3.21 -15.01
N LEU A 30 -0.10 -3.46 -14.41
CA LEU A 30 -1.04 -4.46 -14.90
C LEU A 30 -1.91 -3.85 -16.01
N ASP A 31 -2.01 -4.53 -17.15
CA ASP A 31 -3.02 -4.20 -18.17
C ASP A 31 -4.44 -4.48 -17.66
N TYR A 32 -5.45 -4.09 -18.43
CA TYR A 32 -6.85 -4.17 -18.01
C TYR A 32 -7.27 -5.58 -17.59
N ASP A 33 -7.11 -6.56 -18.46
CA ASP A 33 -7.59 -7.93 -18.20
C ASP A 33 -6.80 -8.61 -17.08
N THR A 34 -5.49 -8.41 -17.08
CA THR A 34 -4.60 -8.92 -16.02
C THR A 34 -4.96 -8.28 -14.67
N CYS A 35 -5.26 -6.98 -14.64
CA CYS A 35 -5.66 -6.29 -13.43
C CYS A 35 -6.99 -6.83 -12.88
N VAL A 36 -8.02 -6.97 -13.72
CA VAL A 36 -9.31 -7.57 -13.32
C VAL A 36 -9.09 -8.95 -12.70
N ASN A 37 -8.34 -9.82 -13.39
CA ASN A 37 -8.09 -11.19 -12.94
C ASN A 37 -7.28 -11.23 -11.62
N SER A 38 -6.29 -10.34 -11.46
CA SER A 38 -5.49 -10.28 -10.23
C SER A 38 -6.30 -9.80 -9.04
N VAL A 39 -7.18 -8.81 -9.22
CA VAL A 39 -8.11 -8.35 -8.18
C VAL A 39 -9.09 -9.46 -7.78
N MET A 40 -9.64 -10.18 -8.75
CA MET A 40 -10.52 -11.33 -8.48
C MET A 40 -9.77 -12.44 -7.73
N ALA A 41 -8.54 -12.78 -8.16
CA ALA A 41 -7.70 -13.76 -7.49
C ALA A 41 -7.36 -13.36 -6.04
N LEU A 42 -7.06 -12.09 -5.80
CA LEU A 42 -6.84 -11.57 -4.46
C LEU A 42 -8.05 -11.81 -3.55
N ILE A 43 -9.24 -11.38 -4.00
CA ILE A 43 -10.47 -11.44 -3.20
C ILE A 43 -10.90 -12.90 -2.99
N ALA A 44 -10.78 -13.77 -4.01
CA ALA A 44 -11.05 -15.20 -3.93
C ALA A 44 -10.17 -15.91 -2.86
N ASN A 45 -8.93 -15.44 -2.66
CA ASN A 45 -8.01 -15.97 -1.66
C ASN A 45 -8.09 -15.25 -0.30
N GLY A 46 -9.12 -14.43 -0.07
CA GLY A 46 -9.36 -13.75 1.22
C GLY A 46 -8.63 -12.42 1.38
N GLY A 47 -7.87 -11.97 0.39
CA GLY A 47 -7.29 -10.62 0.39
C GLY A 47 -8.37 -9.54 0.25
N ARG A 48 -8.14 -8.35 0.83
CA ARG A 48 -9.15 -7.28 0.91
C ARG A 48 -8.59 -5.89 0.65
N LEU A 49 -7.28 -5.73 0.43
CA LEU A 49 -6.63 -4.44 0.17
C LEU A 49 -6.12 -4.40 -1.28
N ILE A 50 -6.52 -3.38 -2.02
CA ILE A 50 -6.12 -3.16 -3.41
C ILE A 50 -5.58 -1.74 -3.54
N ASP A 51 -4.39 -1.60 -4.12
CA ASP A 51 -3.74 -0.32 -4.39
C ASP A 51 -3.66 -0.06 -5.89
N THR A 52 -4.18 1.08 -6.32
CA THR A 52 -4.08 1.60 -7.68
C THR A 52 -3.74 3.09 -7.68
N ALA A 53 -3.73 3.73 -8.83
CA ALA A 53 -3.52 5.16 -9.00
C ALA A 53 -4.00 5.64 -10.38
N TYR A 54 -4.30 6.93 -10.49
CA TYR A 54 -4.54 7.59 -11.79
C TYR A 54 -3.45 7.28 -12.83
N MET A 55 -2.17 7.38 -12.41
CA MET A 55 -1.03 7.15 -13.30
C MET A 55 -0.86 5.71 -13.79
N TYR A 56 -1.50 4.75 -13.14
CA TYR A 56 -1.43 3.35 -13.58
C TYR A 56 -2.36 3.07 -14.76
N GLY A 57 -3.35 3.94 -15.00
CA GLY A 57 -4.30 3.81 -16.11
C GLY A 57 -5.25 2.63 -15.99
N ASN A 58 -5.38 2.02 -14.81
CA ASN A 58 -6.16 0.79 -14.61
C ASN A 58 -7.21 0.87 -13.50
N GLU A 59 -7.62 2.09 -13.08
CA GLU A 59 -8.68 2.28 -12.07
C GLU A 59 -10.01 1.64 -12.50
N GLU A 60 -10.37 1.71 -13.79
CA GLU A 60 -11.57 1.05 -14.34
C GLU A 60 -11.50 -0.47 -14.20
N ALA A 61 -10.32 -1.06 -14.45
CA ALA A 61 -10.10 -2.50 -14.29
C ALA A 61 -10.17 -2.93 -12.82
N VAL A 62 -9.60 -2.13 -11.91
CA VAL A 62 -9.75 -2.38 -10.46
C VAL A 62 -11.22 -2.35 -10.06
N GLY A 63 -11.98 -1.33 -10.48
CA GLY A 63 -13.40 -1.23 -10.21
C GLY A 63 -14.20 -2.41 -10.75
N GLU A 64 -13.91 -2.84 -11.96
CA GLU A 64 -14.54 -4.02 -12.58
C GLU A 64 -14.20 -5.30 -11.81
N GLY A 65 -12.93 -5.53 -11.46
CA GLY A 65 -12.50 -6.68 -10.67
C GLY A 65 -13.21 -6.75 -9.32
N VAL A 66 -13.34 -5.61 -8.63
CA VAL A 66 -14.07 -5.50 -7.35
C VAL A 66 -15.54 -5.85 -7.54
N ARG A 67 -16.25 -5.25 -8.52
CA ARG A 67 -17.67 -5.53 -8.76
C ARG A 67 -17.92 -7.00 -9.12
N ARG A 68 -17.07 -7.60 -9.96
CA ARG A 68 -17.17 -9.04 -10.31
C ARG A 68 -16.94 -9.92 -9.09
N ALA A 69 -15.91 -9.65 -8.29
CA ALA A 69 -15.62 -10.44 -7.10
C ALA A 69 -16.75 -10.34 -6.05
N MET A 70 -17.34 -9.15 -5.86
CA MET A 70 -18.51 -8.98 -5.01
C MET A 70 -19.68 -9.85 -5.49
N ALA A 71 -19.94 -9.86 -6.78
CA ALA A 71 -21.04 -10.65 -7.37
C ALA A 71 -20.78 -12.16 -7.34
N GLU A 72 -19.55 -12.59 -7.62
CA GLU A 72 -19.19 -14.00 -7.74
C GLU A 72 -18.96 -14.67 -6.40
N TYR A 73 -18.28 -13.96 -5.46
CA TYR A 73 -17.88 -14.51 -4.16
C TYR A 73 -18.76 -14.06 -3.01
N GLY A 74 -19.73 -13.18 -3.26
CA GLY A 74 -20.64 -12.68 -2.22
C GLY A 74 -19.95 -11.79 -1.16
N VAL A 75 -18.82 -11.18 -1.49
CA VAL A 75 -18.09 -10.31 -0.58
C VAL A 75 -18.72 -8.92 -0.59
N PRO A 76 -19.15 -8.39 0.57
CA PRO A 76 -19.73 -7.06 0.61
C PRO A 76 -18.68 -5.97 0.37
N ARG A 77 -19.12 -4.83 -0.22
CA ARG A 77 -18.22 -3.71 -0.56
C ARG A 77 -17.42 -3.18 0.63
N GLU A 78 -18.03 -3.16 1.79
CA GLU A 78 -17.45 -2.65 3.04
C GLU A 78 -16.29 -3.49 3.58
N GLU A 79 -16.12 -4.72 3.12
CA GLU A 79 -14.97 -5.56 3.45
C GLU A 79 -13.77 -5.30 2.55
N ILE A 80 -13.97 -4.63 1.40
CA ILE A 80 -12.91 -4.38 0.42
C ILE A 80 -12.36 -2.97 0.62
N PHE A 81 -11.05 -2.84 0.78
CA PHE A 81 -10.37 -1.57 0.96
C PHE A 81 -9.60 -1.21 -0.32
N VAL A 82 -10.01 -0.13 -0.98
CA VAL A 82 -9.41 0.33 -2.24
C VAL A 82 -8.69 1.66 -2.02
N ILE A 83 -7.40 1.68 -2.36
CA ILE A 83 -6.56 2.88 -2.38
C ILE A 83 -6.38 3.33 -3.82
N THR A 84 -6.58 4.63 -4.09
CA THR A 84 -6.14 5.27 -5.33
C THR A 84 -5.42 6.58 -5.04
N LYS A 85 -4.82 7.18 -6.07
CA LYS A 85 -3.94 8.34 -5.93
C LYS A 85 -4.20 9.36 -7.04
N ILE A 86 -4.21 10.65 -6.68
CA ILE A 86 -4.15 11.75 -7.65
C ILE A 86 -2.69 12.19 -7.85
N TYR A 87 -2.35 12.56 -9.06
CA TYR A 87 -0.98 12.86 -9.48
C TYR A 87 -0.72 14.39 -9.52
N PRO A 88 0.51 14.89 -9.35
CA PRO A 88 0.80 16.32 -9.31
C PRO A 88 0.25 17.15 -10.47
N ASN A 89 0.16 16.59 -11.69
CA ASN A 89 -0.44 17.28 -12.83
C ASN A 89 -1.95 17.54 -12.69
N GLN A 90 -2.62 16.92 -11.71
CA GLN A 90 -4.05 17.09 -11.41
C GLN A 90 -4.30 18.06 -10.25
N PHE A 91 -3.27 18.45 -9.47
CA PHE A 91 -3.42 19.32 -8.29
C PHE A 91 -3.94 20.73 -8.60
N GLY A 92 -3.89 21.14 -9.88
CA GLY A 92 -4.50 22.38 -10.33
C GLY A 92 -6.03 22.36 -10.36
N ASN A 93 -6.64 21.18 -10.52
CA ASN A 93 -8.09 20.94 -10.52
C ASN A 93 -8.41 19.63 -9.80
N PRO A 94 -8.17 19.56 -8.47
CA PRO A 94 -8.26 18.32 -7.72
C PRO A 94 -9.68 17.77 -7.63
N GLU A 95 -10.70 18.62 -7.62
CA GLU A 95 -12.09 18.21 -7.58
C GLU A 95 -12.43 17.34 -8.81
N ALA A 96 -12.06 17.79 -10.00
CA ALA A 96 -12.28 17.01 -11.24
C ALA A 96 -11.47 15.69 -11.25
N ALA A 97 -10.28 15.69 -10.64
CA ALA A 97 -9.47 14.47 -10.52
C ALA A 97 -10.12 13.45 -9.58
N ILE A 98 -10.68 13.90 -8.46
CA ILE A 98 -11.38 13.03 -7.50
C ILE A 98 -12.68 12.47 -8.12
N ASP A 99 -13.46 13.33 -8.80
CA ASP A 99 -14.70 12.89 -9.48
C ASP A 99 -14.38 11.84 -10.56
N MET A 100 -13.31 12.03 -11.33
CA MET A 100 -12.85 11.07 -12.33
C MET A 100 -12.44 9.73 -11.71
N ALA A 101 -11.75 9.72 -10.58
CA ALA A 101 -11.37 8.50 -9.88
C ALA A 101 -12.61 7.75 -9.36
N LEU A 102 -13.60 8.48 -8.79
CA LEU A 102 -14.87 7.92 -8.34
C LEU A 102 -15.66 7.30 -9.50
N GLU A 103 -15.71 7.98 -10.66
CA GLU A 103 -16.39 7.50 -11.87
C GLU A 103 -15.72 6.25 -12.42
N LYS A 104 -14.39 6.24 -12.57
CA LYS A 104 -13.62 5.10 -13.10
C LYS A 104 -13.73 3.88 -12.22
N LEU A 105 -13.50 4.02 -10.94
CA LEU A 105 -13.63 2.92 -9.99
C LEU A 105 -15.08 2.41 -9.92
N ASN A 106 -16.06 3.30 -9.88
CA ASN A 106 -17.49 2.98 -9.85
C ASN A 106 -17.84 1.90 -8.79
N ILE A 107 -17.36 2.10 -7.56
CA ILE A 107 -17.53 1.18 -6.42
C ILE A 107 -18.21 1.86 -5.21
N GLY A 108 -18.86 2.99 -5.44
CA GLY A 108 -19.65 3.75 -4.47
C GLY A 108 -18.85 4.81 -3.70
N TYR A 109 -17.72 4.46 -3.14
CA TYR A 109 -16.80 5.36 -2.42
C TYR A 109 -15.35 4.84 -2.53
N ILE A 110 -14.39 5.69 -2.21
CA ILE A 110 -12.97 5.35 -2.13
C ILE A 110 -12.60 5.18 -0.65
N ASP A 111 -11.97 4.06 -0.28
CA ASP A 111 -11.56 3.82 1.12
C ASP A 111 -10.39 4.71 1.53
N MET A 112 -9.43 4.91 0.61
CA MET A 112 -8.33 5.84 0.84
C MET A 112 -7.88 6.50 -0.46
N MET A 113 -7.65 7.81 -0.40
CA MET A 113 -7.05 8.55 -1.50
C MET A 113 -5.74 9.18 -1.05
N LEU A 114 -4.70 9.04 -1.88
CA LEU A 114 -3.38 9.60 -1.62
C LEU A 114 -3.05 10.74 -2.61
N LEU A 115 -2.27 11.71 -2.15
CA LEU A 115 -1.43 12.48 -3.06
C LEU A 115 -0.25 11.60 -3.47
N HIS A 116 -0.05 11.39 -4.79
CA HIS A 116 0.93 10.41 -5.31
C HIS A 116 2.39 10.83 -5.10
N HIS A 117 2.66 12.13 -5.19
CA HIS A 117 3.97 12.75 -4.93
C HIS A 117 3.77 14.17 -4.39
N PRO A 118 4.78 14.74 -3.69
CA PRO A 118 4.82 16.18 -3.44
C PRO A 118 4.78 16.97 -4.75
N GLY A 119 4.18 18.14 -4.73
CA GLY A 119 4.15 18.98 -5.92
C GLY A 119 3.48 20.33 -5.70
N SER A 120 3.54 21.20 -6.69
CA SER A 120 2.86 22.50 -6.62
C SER A 120 1.35 22.29 -6.41
N ASN A 121 0.77 23.01 -5.45
CA ASN A 121 -0.64 22.94 -5.05
C ASN A 121 -1.06 21.64 -4.31
N ASP A 122 -0.12 20.86 -3.77
CA ASP A 122 -0.42 19.66 -2.99
C ASP A 122 -1.32 19.92 -1.78
N VAL A 123 -1.06 21.00 -1.01
CA VAL A 123 -1.94 21.43 0.09
C VAL A 123 -3.35 21.73 -0.42
N ARG A 124 -3.51 22.44 -1.56
CA ARG A 124 -4.82 22.70 -2.16
C ARG A 124 -5.53 21.40 -2.54
N ALA A 125 -4.79 20.47 -3.14
CA ALA A 125 -5.32 19.17 -3.54
C ALA A 125 -5.77 18.36 -2.32
N TYR A 126 -4.97 18.37 -1.26
CA TYR A 126 -5.34 17.69 -0.01
C TYR A 126 -6.57 18.30 0.66
N LEU A 127 -6.66 19.64 0.71
CA LEU A 127 -7.85 20.32 1.25
C LEU A 127 -9.12 20.04 0.41
N ALA A 128 -8.99 19.80 -0.89
CA ALA A 128 -10.10 19.30 -1.69
C ALA A 128 -10.49 17.87 -1.30
N MET A 129 -9.51 16.98 -1.07
CA MET A 129 -9.78 15.62 -0.59
C MET A 129 -10.48 15.64 0.78
N GLU A 130 -10.14 16.58 1.68
CA GLU A 130 -10.82 16.75 2.98
C GLU A 130 -12.33 17.04 2.82
N LYS A 131 -12.72 17.82 1.81
CA LYS A 131 -14.14 18.09 1.53
C LYS A 131 -14.87 16.83 1.10
N TYR A 132 -14.26 16.04 0.20
CA TYR A 132 -14.83 14.78 -0.23
C TYR A 132 -14.87 13.73 0.90
N ALA A 133 -13.95 13.81 1.85
CA ALA A 133 -14.00 12.99 3.06
C ALA A 133 -15.19 13.40 3.95
N ALA A 134 -15.43 14.68 4.13
CA ALA A 134 -16.59 15.19 4.86
C ALA A 134 -17.94 14.80 4.20
N GLU A 135 -17.95 14.63 2.88
CA GLU A 135 -19.12 14.14 2.11
C GLU A 135 -19.25 12.60 2.15
N GLY A 136 -18.31 11.88 2.74
CA GLY A 136 -18.30 10.41 2.79
C GLY A 136 -17.94 9.72 1.47
N LYS A 137 -17.45 10.46 0.47
CA LYS A 137 -17.00 9.93 -0.82
C LYS A 137 -15.61 9.33 -0.75
N ILE A 138 -14.79 9.80 0.19
CA ILE A 138 -13.48 9.25 0.56
C ILE A 138 -13.51 8.98 2.06
N ARG A 139 -13.03 7.81 2.51
CA ARG A 139 -13.04 7.45 3.93
C ARG A 139 -11.77 7.86 4.68
N SER A 140 -10.62 7.77 4.03
CA SER A 140 -9.32 8.10 4.62
C SER A 140 -8.45 8.83 3.62
N LEU A 141 -7.56 9.67 4.13
CA LEU A 141 -6.63 10.47 3.33
C LEU A 141 -5.19 10.06 3.64
N GLY A 142 -4.32 10.13 2.65
CA GLY A 142 -2.91 9.83 2.83
C GLY A 142 -2.01 10.48 1.80
N LEU A 143 -0.74 10.12 1.88
CA LEU A 143 0.33 10.67 1.06
C LEU A 143 1.19 9.53 0.50
N SER A 144 1.90 9.76 -0.61
CA SER A 144 2.86 8.82 -1.16
C SER A 144 4.12 9.57 -1.62
N ASN A 145 5.28 9.03 -1.26
CA ASN A 145 6.58 9.65 -1.51
C ASN A 145 6.83 10.95 -0.71
N TRP A 146 6.33 11.00 0.52
CA TRP A 146 6.63 12.05 1.50
C TRP A 146 7.64 11.56 2.52
N TYR A 147 8.68 12.35 2.76
CA TYR A 147 9.77 12.09 3.69
C TYR A 147 9.74 13.09 4.86
N ILE A 148 10.78 13.14 5.68
CA ILE A 148 10.78 13.93 6.92
C ILE A 148 10.58 15.44 6.66
N GLU A 149 11.27 16.00 5.68
CA GLU A 149 11.19 17.44 5.38
C GLU A 149 9.81 17.81 4.84
N GLU A 150 9.34 17.09 3.82
CA GLU A 150 8.03 17.33 3.21
C GLU A 150 6.89 17.16 4.22
N LEU A 151 6.94 16.14 5.08
CA LEU A 151 5.92 15.93 6.11
C LEU A 151 5.95 17.02 7.16
N THR A 152 7.13 17.49 7.56
CA THR A 152 7.28 18.56 8.56
C THR A 152 6.66 19.86 8.07
N ASP A 153 6.85 20.18 6.79
CA ASP A 153 6.31 21.38 6.17
C ASP A 153 4.82 21.26 5.85
N PHE A 154 4.35 20.08 5.46
CA PHE A 154 3.00 19.85 5.00
C PHE A 154 1.96 19.73 6.13
N LEU A 155 2.27 18.97 7.18
CA LEU A 155 1.31 18.65 8.24
C LEU A 155 0.67 19.86 8.93
N PRO A 156 1.37 20.98 9.17
CA PRO A 156 0.77 22.17 9.77
C PRO A 156 -0.23 22.91 8.86
N GLN A 157 -0.28 22.58 7.56
CA GLN A 157 -1.08 23.29 6.55
C GLN A 157 -2.41 22.60 6.25
N VAL A 158 -2.67 21.42 6.83
CA VAL A 158 -3.87 20.61 6.59
C VAL A 158 -4.68 20.43 7.87
N ASN A 159 -6.00 20.16 7.74
CA ASN A 159 -6.88 20.02 8.89
C ASN A 159 -7.05 18.56 9.33
N ILE A 160 -7.04 17.63 8.37
CA ILE A 160 -7.12 16.19 8.61
C ILE A 160 -5.72 15.60 8.46
N LYS A 161 -5.19 15.05 9.55
CA LYS A 161 -3.90 14.38 9.51
C LYS A 161 -3.97 13.15 8.59
N PRO A 162 -2.97 12.95 7.70
CA PRO A 162 -2.90 11.74 6.88
C PRO A 162 -2.99 10.48 7.74
N ALA A 163 -3.73 9.50 7.25
CA ALA A 163 -3.86 8.21 7.92
C ALA A 163 -2.74 7.25 7.53
N LEU A 164 -2.13 7.47 6.37
CA LEU A 164 -1.11 6.63 5.79
C LEU A 164 -0.10 7.44 4.98
N VAL A 165 1.17 7.02 5.02
CA VAL A 165 2.21 7.42 4.06
C VAL A 165 2.75 6.18 3.38
N GLN A 166 2.76 6.20 2.03
CA GLN A 166 3.22 5.11 1.19
C GLN A 166 4.54 5.49 0.52
N ASN A 167 5.63 4.80 0.88
CA ASN A 167 6.97 5.05 0.34
C ASN A 167 7.59 3.76 -0.23
N GLU A 168 8.68 3.90 -1.00
CA GLU A 168 9.52 2.76 -1.38
C GLU A 168 10.19 2.19 -0.13
N ILE A 169 9.99 0.91 0.14
CA ILE A 169 10.66 0.21 1.25
C ILE A 169 10.88 -1.25 0.83
N HIS A 170 12.09 -1.72 0.99
CA HIS A 170 12.51 -3.12 0.81
C HIS A 170 13.84 -3.35 1.53
N PRO A 171 14.35 -4.59 1.67
CA PRO A 171 15.57 -4.87 2.45
C PRO A 171 16.82 -4.07 2.06
N TYR A 172 16.95 -3.58 0.83
CA TYR A 172 18.10 -2.74 0.40
C TYR A 172 17.84 -1.24 0.53
N TYR A 173 16.59 -0.84 0.82
CA TYR A 173 16.17 0.54 1.06
C TYR A 173 15.13 0.58 2.17
N GLN A 174 15.57 0.70 3.41
CA GLN A 174 14.75 0.41 4.59
C GLN A 174 14.10 1.62 5.24
N GLU A 175 14.51 2.82 4.85
CA GLU A 175 13.98 4.07 5.40
C GLU A 175 14.00 4.11 6.95
N GLN A 176 15.16 3.70 7.54
CA GLN A 176 15.31 3.47 8.99
C GLN A 176 15.01 4.70 9.86
N ALA A 177 15.17 5.93 9.33
CA ALA A 177 14.82 7.16 10.02
C ALA A 177 13.37 7.61 9.72
N VAL A 178 12.90 7.39 8.49
CA VAL A 178 11.61 7.89 8.00
C VAL A 178 10.45 7.07 8.55
N VAL A 179 10.57 5.74 8.57
CA VAL A 179 9.52 4.85 9.06
C VAL A 179 9.14 5.16 10.52
N PRO A 180 10.08 5.19 11.49
CA PRO A 180 9.74 5.56 12.87
C PRO A 180 9.18 6.98 13.00
N PHE A 181 9.74 7.95 12.26
CA PHE A 181 9.24 9.33 12.26
C PHE A 181 7.75 9.44 11.87
N ILE A 182 7.32 8.67 10.86
CA ILE A 182 5.93 8.62 10.43
C ILE A 182 5.06 7.94 11.50
N GLN A 183 5.53 6.79 12.01
CA GLN A 183 4.81 5.99 13.02
C GLN A 183 4.61 6.76 14.34
N GLU A 184 5.61 7.52 14.80
CA GLU A 184 5.52 8.36 16.00
C GLU A 184 4.42 9.44 15.90
N LYS A 185 4.06 9.85 14.68
CA LYS A 185 2.93 10.76 14.43
C LYS A 185 1.58 10.05 14.44
N GLY A 186 1.53 8.74 14.66
CA GLY A 186 0.32 7.93 14.59
C GLY A 186 -0.22 7.83 13.15
N ILE A 187 0.69 7.80 12.18
CA ILE A 187 0.42 7.61 10.75
C ILE A 187 0.93 6.21 10.37
N VAL A 188 0.15 5.44 9.62
CA VAL A 188 0.54 4.11 9.14
C VAL A 188 1.52 4.24 7.98
N VAL A 189 2.53 3.38 7.95
CA VAL A 189 3.46 3.27 6.82
C VAL A 189 3.06 2.10 5.94
N GLN A 190 3.07 2.32 4.62
CA GLN A 190 2.87 1.28 3.61
C GLN A 190 4.04 1.30 2.63
N CYS A 191 4.52 0.13 2.21
CA CYS A 191 5.58 0.05 1.22
C CYS A 191 5.04 -0.29 -0.17
N TRP A 192 5.50 0.49 -1.16
CA TRP A 192 5.48 0.05 -2.54
C TRP A 192 6.86 -0.56 -2.89
N TYR A 193 6.90 -1.48 -3.86
CA TYR A 193 8.07 -2.30 -4.20
C TYR A 193 8.65 -3.11 -3.03
N PRO A 194 7.85 -3.76 -2.17
CA PRO A 194 8.39 -4.54 -1.07
C PRO A 194 9.38 -5.63 -1.53
N LEU A 195 9.22 -6.13 -2.75
CA LEU A 195 10.09 -7.14 -3.37
C LEU A 195 11.13 -6.53 -4.32
N GLY A 196 11.52 -5.26 -4.14
CA GLY A 196 12.58 -4.59 -4.87
C GLY A 196 12.18 -3.98 -6.21
N GLY A 197 10.98 -4.23 -6.73
CA GLY A 197 10.49 -3.59 -7.96
C GLY A 197 11.15 -4.07 -9.25
N ARG A 198 10.94 -3.30 -10.33
CA ARG A 198 11.36 -3.67 -11.68
C ARG A 198 12.89 -3.77 -11.81
N GLY A 199 13.35 -4.94 -12.26
CA GLY A 199 14.78 -5.21 -12.50
C GLY A 199 15.54 -5.70 -11.27
N TYR A 200 15.04 -5.44 -10.05
CA TYR A 200 15.74 -5.76 -8.80
C TYR A 200 15.13 -6.93 -8.03
N THR A 201 13.89 -7.33 -8.34
CA THR A 201 13.19 -8.42 -7.63
C THR A 201 14.00 -9.71 -7.60
N LYS A 202 14.65 -10.09 -8.71
CA LYS A 202 15.44 -11.31 -8.78
C LYS A 202 16.64 -11.27 -7.81
N GLU A 203 17.36 -10.15 -7.76
CA GLU A 203 18.50 -9.99 -6.85
C GLU A 203 18.06 -10.15 -5.41
N LEU A 204 16.99 -9.45 -5.03
CA LEU A 204 16.47 -9.48 -3.67
C LEU A 204 15.95 -10.87 -3.27
N LEU A 205 15.21 -11.55 -4.14
CA LEU A 205 14.69 -12.90 -3.87
C LEU A 205 15.77 -14.00 -3.86
N THR A 206 16.96 -13.72 -4.37
CA THR A 206 18.10 -14.65 -4.36
C THR A 206 19.21 -14.25 -3.38
N ASP A 207 18.99 -13.22 -2.56
CA ASP A 207 19.93 -12.81 -1.50
C ASP A 207 20.18 -13.98 -0.53
N GLU A 208 21.44 -14.23 -0.22
CA GLU A 208 21.86 -15.38 0.60
C GLU A 208 21.28 -15.32 2.02
N THR A 209 21.15 -14.14 2.61
CA THR A 209 20.57 -13.96 3.94
C THR A 209 19.09 -14.30 3.93
N ILE A 210 18.36 -13.76 2.95
CA ILE A 210 16.92 -13.96 2.83
C ILE A 210 16.59 -15.41 2.51
N THR A 211 17.31 -16.03 1.57
CA THR A 211 17.09 -17.44 1.20
C THR A 211 17.45 -18.41 2.31
N ALA A 212 18.46 -18.12 3.12
CA ALA A 212 18.80 -18.93 4.28
C ALA A 212 17.68 -18.89 5.34
N ILE A 213 17.12 -17.71 5.60
CA ILE A 213 15.97 -17.54 6.52
C ILE A 213 14.74 -18.26 5.95
N ALA A 214 14.45 -18.08 4.68
CA ALA A 214 13.33 -18.73 3.99
C ALA A 214 13.42 -20.27 4.11
N SER A 215 14.60 -20.82 3.89
CA SER A 215 14.85 -22.26 4.03
C SER A 215 14.64 -22.75 5.47
N ALA A 216 15.05 -21.98 6.46
CA ALA A 216 14.88 -22.34 7.88
C ALA A 216 13.40 -22.40 8.30
N HIS A 217 12.57 -21.53 7.74
CA HIS A 217 11.12 -21.50 8.01
C HIS A 217 10.30 -22.35 7.04
N GLY A 218 10.89 -22.89 5.96
CA GLY A 218 10.17 -23.66 4.94
C GLY A 218 9.20 -22.80 4.12
N VAL A 219 9.51 -21.51 3.92
CA VAL A 219 8.71 -20.53 3.18
C VAL A 219 9.53 -19.94 2.02
N SER A 220 8.90 -19.11 1.18
CA SER A 220 9.62 -18.43 0.10
C SER A 220 10.37 -17.18 0.58
N ALA A 221 11.35 -16.75 -0.21
CA ALA A 221 12.04 -15.48 0.02
C ALA A 221 11.08 -14.27 0.01
N ALA A 222 10.06 -14.30 -0.85
CA ALA A 222 9.04 -13.27 -0.88
C ALA A 222 8.25 -13.21 0.44
N GLN A 223 7.85 -14.34 0.99
CA GLN A 223 7.16 -14.40 2.28
C GLN A 223 8.03 -13.86 3.41
N VAL A 224 9.32 -14.16 3.42
CA VAL A 224 10.27 -13.62 4.44
C VAL A 224 10.30 -12.10 4.39
N ILE A 225 10.46 -11.51 3.21
CA ILE A 225 10.52 -10.04 3.04
C ILE A 225 9.21 -9.39 3.47
N LEU A 226 8.08 -9.90 3.00
CA LEU A 226 6.78 -9.37 3.34
C LEU A 226 6.47 -9.50 4.85
N ARG A 227 6.86 -10.61 5.48
CA ARG A 227 6.71 -10.80 6.93
C ARG A 227 7.62 -9.85 7.72
N TRP A 228 8.83 -9.60 7.25
CA TRP A 228 9.76 -8.64 7.83
C TRP A 228 9.18 -7.23 7.86
N ASP A 229 8.59 -6.76 6.76
CA ASP A 229 7.92 -5.46 6.72
C ASP A 229 6.74 -5.40 7.69
N LEU A 230 5.88 -6.44 7.72
CA LEU A 230 4.76 -6.51 8.66
C LEU A 230 5.22 -6.45 10.12
N GLN A 231 6.31 -7.12 10.49
CA GLN A 231 6.86 -7.08 11.85
C GLN A 231 7.47 -5.72 12.23
N ARG A 232 7.81 -4.89 11.24
CA ARG A 232 8.21 -3.49 11.43
C ARG A 232 7.01 -2.53 11.50
N GLY A 233 5.79 -3.02 11.38
CA GLY A 233 4.59 -2.19 11.29
C GLY A 233 4.44 -1.48 9.94
N VAL A 234 4.92 -2.09 8.86
CA VAL A 234 4.81 -1.59 7.48
C VAL A 234 3.82 -2.46 6.71
N VAL A 235 2.78 -1.85 6.15
CA VAL A 235 1.77 -2.50 5.30
C VAL A 235 2.38 -2.86 3.95
N VAL A 236 2.11 -4.05 3.43
CA VAL A 236 2.69 -4.56 2.18
C VAL A 236 1.68 -4.69 1.06
N ILE A 237 2.06 -4.25 -0.14
CA ILE A 237 1.23 -4.35 -1.37
C ILE A 237 2.04 -4.90 -2.55
N PRO A 238 2.56 -6.13 -2.47
CA PRO A 238 3.29 -6.73 -3.58
C PRO A 238 2.40 -6.81 -4.83
N GLY A 239 2.94 -6.42 -5.98
CA GLY A 239 2.28 -6.60 -7.28
C GLY A 239 2.50 -8.01 -7.82
N SER A 240 1.46 -8.61 -8.40
CA SER A 240 1.58 -9.87 -9.13
C SER A 240 0.42 -10.05 -10.13
N SER A 241 0.73 -10.66 -11.28
CA SER A 241 -0.24 -11.16 -12.25
C SER A 241 -0.46 -12.68 -12.14
N ASN A 242 0.31 -13.36 -11.30
CA ASN A 242 0.21 -14.81 -11.09
C ASN A 242 -0.66 -15.09 -9.86
N PRO A 243 -1.82 -15.79 -10.03
CA PRO A 243 -2.72 -16.12 -8.92
C PRO A 243 -2.06 -16.93 -7.80
N ASP A 244 -1.09 -17.79 -8.12
CA ASP A 244 -0.36 -18.56 -7.12
C ASP A 244 0.53 -17.68 -6.26
N HIS A 245 1.23 -16.71 -6.86
CA HIS A 245 2.00 -15.72 -6.09
C HIS A 245 1.09 -14.82 -5.26
N ILE A 246 -0.09 -14.43 -5.77
CA ILE A 246 -1.05 -13.63 -5.00
C ILE A 246 -1.49 -14.40 -3.76
N ARG A 247 -1.81 -15.70 -3.89
CA ARG A 247 -2.18 -16.56 -2.76
C ARG A 247 -1.02 -16.71 -1.77
N GLU A 248 0.20 -16.96 -2.26
CA GLU A 248 1.40 -17.11 -1.43
C GLU A 248 1.72 -15.84 -0.65
N ASN A 249 1.62 -14.66 -1.29
CA ASN A 249 1.84 -13.36 -0.67
C ASN A 249 0.82 -13.04 0.45
N LEU A 250 -0.31 -13.73 0.51
CA LEU A 250 -1.29 -13.62 1.60
C LEU A 250 -1.01 -14.59 2.76
N ASP A 251 -0.17 -15.58 2.57
CA ASP A 251 0.16 -16.60 3.59
C ASP A 251 1.41 -16.22 4.39
N LEU A 252 1.27 -15.18 5.23
CA LEU A 252 2.36 -14.57 5.98
C LEU A 252 2.28 -14.79 7.50
N PHE A 253 1.27 -15.49 8.00
CA PHE A 253 0.97 -15.55 9.44
C PHE A 253 1.27 -16.92 10.06
N GLY A 254 1.71 -17.89 9.26
CA GLY A 254 2.11 -19.23 9.70
C GLY A 254 3.49 -19.31 10.35
N PHE A 255 4.27 -18.24 10.32
CA PHE A 255 5.61 -18.16 10.88
C PHE A 255 5.91 -16.75 11.40
N GLU A 256 6.95 -16.61 12.20
CA GLU A 256 7.42 -15.34 12.74
C GLU A 256 8.95 -15.29 12.65
N LEU A 257 9.50 -14.15 12.22
CA LEU A 257 10.95 -13.93 12.20
C LEU A 257 11.45 -13.61 13.60
N THR A 258 12.52 -14.26 14.01
CA THR A 258 13.19 -13.99 15.28
C THR A 258 13.87 -12.61 15.28
N PRO A 259 14.16 -12.02 16.45
CA PRO A 259 14.93 -10.78 16.52
C PRO A 259 16.27 -10.84 15.75
N GLU A 260 16.97 -11.97 15.81
CA GLU A 260 18.24 -12.16 15.10
C GLU A 260 18.06 -12.19 13.58
N GLU A 261 16.96 -12.76 13.09
CA GLU A 261 16.62 -12.75 11.66
C GLU A 261 16.21 -11.35 11.19
N MET A 262 15.44 -10.62 12.01
CA MET A 262 15.11 -9.21 11.76
C MET A 262 16.38 -8.35 11.66
N ASP A 263 17.35 -8.54 12.57
CA ASP A 263 18.62 -7.82 12.57
C ASP A 263 19.48 -8.17 11.34
N ARG A 264 19.48 -9.44 10.93
CA ARG A 264 20.20 -9.89 9.72
C ARG A 264 19.61 -9.24 8.46
N ILE A 265 18.29 -9.11 8.34
CA ILE A 265 17.66 -8.41 7.23
C ILE A 265 17.91 -6.89 7.34
N ALA A 266 17.87 -6.33 8.56
CA ALA A 266 18.20 -4.93 8.79
C ALA A 266 19.62 -4.57 8.34
N ALA A 267 20.58 -5.50 8.46
CA ALA A 267 21.95 -5.32 8.00
C ALA A 267 22.12 -5.29 6.46
N LEU A 268 21.08 -5.62 5.69
CA LEU A 268 21.08 -5.56 4.22
C LEU A 268 20.84 -4.15 3.66
N ASP A 269 20.53 -3.17 4.49
CA ASP A 269 20.27 -1.81 4.06
C ASP A 269 21.46 -1.20 3.33
N ARG A 270 21.25 -0.76 2.11
CA ARG A 270 22.27 -0.12 1.26
C ARG A 270 21.96 1.34 1.01
N GLY A 271 20.78 1.84 1.45
CA GLY A 271 20.25 3.14 1.05
C GLY A 271 19.99 3.23 -0.47
N GLU A 272 19.73 2.09 -1.11
CA GLU A 272 19.63 1.94 -2.56
C GLU A 272 18.19 1.99 -3.01
N LYS A 273 17.74 3.18 -3.40
CA LYS A 273 16.42 3.41 -3.97
C LYS A 273 16.36 2.89 -5.40
N HIS A 274 15.34 2.11 -5.73
CA HIS A 274 15.22 1.47 -7.04
C HIS A 274 14.36 2.26 -8.04
N ASP A 275 13.60 3.24 -7.57
CA ASP A 275 12.88 4.16 -8.42
C ASP A 275 13.48 5.56 -8.35
N TRP A 276 13.34 6.33 -9.41
CA TRP A 276 13.95 7.66 -9.60
C TRP A 276 13.08 8.81 -9.04
N TYR A 277 11.96 8.53 -8.41
CA TYR A 277 11.07 9.53 -7.80
C TYR A 277 11.61 10.12 -6.50
#